data_8a64ff565bff50c619bde9441d53037a
#
_entry.id   8a64ff565bff50c619bde9441d53037a
#
_cell.length_a   1.000
_cell.length_b   1.000
_cell.length_c   1.000
_cell.angle_alpha   90.00
_cell.angle_beta   90.00
_cell.angle_gamma   90.00
#
_symmetry.space_group_name_H-M   'P 1'
#
loop_
_entity.id
_entity.type
_entity.pdbx_description
1 polymer ?
#
loop_
_entity_poly.entity_id
_entity_poly.type
_entity_poly.pdbx_seq_one_letter_code
_entity_poly.pdbx_strand_id
1 'polypeptide(L)'
;PVTLTVVLDEFTYGEQPVIKLQGAPSDSKVVYQYKVKDKDDSTYADITEEGLKKLSAGEYTLKAVVEETANYVGASVTRGFKVKKAGATDSHSKVDIEGWTYGSYDGKKNAPSIASDLNPENQTVQYTYYTDGACTTQTSTENGAETAGGVPKNAGTYYVKAQIPESANYEAGTATGTFEIKPRPAQLDWSSSDLTYNGKDQRVTAEVRNALSGDGFTLAYETNEAYTNTGKNAQKYKAKVIDLGNANYSLSEEESVYSWEIKKAPVTLTVVLDEFTYGEQPVIKLQGAP
;
A
#
# COMPACT_ATOMS: atom_id res chain seq x y z
N PRO A 1 57.13 10.85 39.09
CA PRO A 1 56.30 9.94 38.31
C PRO A 1 55.16 10.71 37.65
N VAL A 2 54.97 10.51 36.35
CA VAL A 2 53.86 11.10 35.65
C VAL A 2 52.64 10.18 35.86
N THR A 3 51.54 10.72 36.35
CA THR A 3 50.27 9.98 36.48
C THR A 3 49.41 10.32 35.28
N LEU A 4 49.20 9.36 34.37
CA LEU A 4 48.36 9.51 33.19
C LEU A 4 46.92 9.15 33.52
N THR A 5 45.97 9.93 33.02
CA THR A 5 44.56 9.61 33.05
C THR A 5 43.98 9.83 31.64
N VAL A 6 43.38 8.79 31.04
CA VAL A 6 42.68 8.89 29.78
C VAL A 6 41.16 8.75 30.01
N VAL A 7 40.40 9.66 29.45
CA VAL A 7 38.94 9.64 29.46
C VAL A 7 38.43 9.54 28.00
N LEU A 8 37.62 8.56 27.79
CA LEU A 8 36.82 8.39 26.58
C LEU A 8 35.45 7.83 27.02
N ASP A 9 34.43 8.61 26.82
CA ASP A 9 33.07 8.20 27.15
C ASP A 9 32.54 7.21 26.07
N GLU A 10 31.50 6.47 26.40
CA GLU A 10 30.78 5.68 25.40
C GLU A 10 30.12 6.61 24.38
N PHE A 11 30.07 6.19 23.14
CA PHE A 11 29.49 6.95 22.03
C PHE A 11 28.73 6.03 21.08
N THR A 12 27.89 6.62 20.22
CA THR A 12 27.10 5.89 19.23
C THR A 12 27.91 5.72 17.93
N TYR A 13 27.72 4.61 17.25
CA TYR A 13 28.32 4.36 15.93
C TYR A 13 28.10 5.56 14.99
N GLY A 14 29.18 6.05 14.39
CA GLY A 14 29.17 7.21 13.49
C GLY A 14 29.29 8.57 14.20
N GLU A 15 29.15 8.65 15.53
CA GLU A 15 29.44 9.89 16.28
C GLU A 15 30.92 10.14 16.42
N GLN A 16 31.32 11.41 16.53
CA GLN A 16 32.70 11.83 16.75
C GLN A 16 33.02 11.85 18.23
N PRO A 17 33.79 10.89 18.77
CA PRO A 17 34.19 10.91 20.16
C PRO A 17 35.37 11.85 20.39
N VAL A 18 35.58 12.25 21.64
CA VAL A 18 36.70 13.07 22.06
C VAL A 18 37.53 12.34 23.11
N ILE A 19 38.84 12.17 22.84
CA ILE A 19 39.77 11.61 23.81
C ILE A 19 40.32 12.76 24.67
N LYS A 20 40.26 12.63 26.00
CA LYS A 20 40.91 13.56 26.94
C LYS A 20 42.01 12.81 27.64
N LEU A 21 43.26 13.27 27.45
CA LEU A 21 44.43 12.76 28.16
C LEU A 21 44.96 13.85 29.13
N GLN A 22 45.18 13.47 30.36
CA GLN A 22 45.76 14.35 31.39
C GLN A 22 47.06 13.75 31.90
N GLY A 23 47.98 14.62 32.32
CA GLY A 23 49.27 14.25 32.92
C GLY A 23 50.39 13.96 31.91
N ALA A 24 50.14 14.07 30.60
CA ALA A 24 51.20 13.94 29.59
C ALA A 24 52.08 15.20 29.61
N PRO A 25 53.43 15.07 29.57
CA PRO A 25 54.31 16.21 29.38
C PRO A 25 54.05 16.88 28.01
N SER A 26 54.18 18.20 27.97
CA SER A 26 53.88 19.01 26.79
C SER A 26 54.78 18.72 25.59
N ASP A 27 55.99 18.20 25.85
CA ASP A 27 56.99 17.83 24.85
C ASP A 27 56.93 16.36 24.42
N SER A 28 55.98 15.58 24.97
CA SER A 28 55.85 14.17 24.64
C SER A 28 54.94 13.95 23.44
N LYS A 29 55.32 13.00 22.62
CA LYS A 29 54.45 12.47 21.58
C LYS A 29 53.49 11.47 22.19
N VAL A 30 52.19 11.56 21.82
CA VAL A 30 51.15 10.66 22.27
C VAL A 30 50.67 9.86 21.09
N VAL A 31 50.57 8.52 21.28
CA VAL A 31 50.00 7.59 20.32
C VAL A 31 48.82 6.91 20.97
N TYR A 32 47.67 6.88 20.28
CA TYR A 32 46.52 6.14 20.72
C TYR A 32 46.44 4.80 19.98
N GLN A 33 46.16 3.75 20.74
CA GLN A 33 45.97 2.39 20.24
C GLN A 33 44.65 1.84 20.75
N TYR A 34 44.05 0.93 20.05
CA TYR A 34 42.86 0.22 20.50
C TYR A 34 42.95 -1.28 20.23
N LYS A 35 42.18 -2.03 21.01
CA LYS A 35 41.90 -3.43 20.73
C LYS A 35 40.43 -3.73 21.07
N VAL A 36 39.90 -4.82 20.51
CA VAL A 36 38.61 -5.37 20.97
C VAL A 36 38.81 -5.84 22.41
N LYS A 37 37.83 -5.58 23.29
CA LYS A 37 37.88 -6.03 24.70
C LYS A 37 38.15 -7.53 24.74
N ASP A 38 38.87 -7.96 25.75
CA ASP A 38 39.26 -9.37 26.01
C ASP A 38 40.13 -10.04 24.94
N LYS A 39 40.58 -9.32 23.91
CA LYS A 39 41.62 -9.79 23.02
C LYS A 39 43.03 -9.60 23.64
N ASP A 40 43.97 -10.38 23.12
CA ASP A 40 45.37 -10.32 23.55
C ASP A 40 45.97 -8.93 23.28
N ASP A 41 46.93 -8.51 24.12
CA ASP A 41 47.59 -7.19 24.01
C ASP A 41 48.41 -7.04 22.71
N SER A 42 48.81 -8.13 22.08
CA SER A 42 49.45 -8.13 20.77
C SER A 42 48.56 -7.62 19.66
N THR A 43 47.23 -7.52 19.89
CA THR A 43 46.23 -7.06 18.92
C THR A 43 45.99 -5.54 18.93
N TYR A 44 46.70 -4.78 19.79
CA TYR A 44 46.60 -3.33 19.76
C TYR A 44 47.01 -2.78 18.38
N ALA A 45 46.17 -1.93 17.81
CA ALA A 45 46.42 -1.21 16.58
C ALA A 45 46.33 0.31 16.82
N ASP A 46 47.09 1.08 16.10
CA ASP A 46 47.05 2.53 16.19
C ASP A 46 45.69 3.06 15.70
N ILE A 47 45.21 4.13 16.38
CA ILE A 47 43.95 4.76 16.06
C ILE A 47 44.02 6.27 16.28
N THR A 48 43.24 7.00 15.48
CA THR A 48 43.02 8.44 15.66
C THR A 48 41.58 8.66 16.14
N GLU A 49 41.25 9.88 16.62
CA GLU A 49 39.86 10.24 16.95
C GLU A 49 38.91 10.03 15.76
N GLU A 50 39.37 10.37 14.54
CA GLU A 50 38.61 10.12 13.31
C GLU A 50 38.47 8.62 13.01
N GLY A 51 39.45 7.81 13.39
CA GLY A 51 39.39 6.36 13.32
C GLY A 51 38.37 5.75 14.27
N LEU A 52 38.25 6.29 15.49
CA LEU A 52 37.27 5.84 16.48
C LEU A 52 35.84 5.91 15.97
N LYS A 53 35.48 6.97 15.25
CA LYS A 53 34.17 7.15 14.61
C LYS A 53 33.76 5.98 13.71
N LYS A 54 34.74 5.26 13.14
CA LYS A 54 34.54 4.18 12.17
C LYS A 54 34.50 2.80 12.83
N LEU A 55 34.74 2.70 14.13
CA LEU A 55 34.68 1.43 14.83
C LEU A 55 33.24 0.93 14.88
N SER A 56 33.05 -0.36 14.58
CA SER A 56 31.74 -1.02 14.73
C SER A 56 31.26 -0.98 16.16
N ALA A 57 29.96 -1.11 16.37
CA ALA A 57 29.39 -1.23 17.71
C ALA A 57 30.00 -2.45 18.44
N GLY A 58 30.41 -2.21 19.68
CA GLY A 58 31.14 -3.24 20.45
C GLY A 58 31.85 -2.66 21.67
N GLU A 59 32.58 -3.53 22.37
CA GLU A 59 33.38 -3.14 23.53
C GLU A 59 34.87 -3.21 23.18
N TYR A 60 35.60 -2.18 23.59
CA TYR A 60 36.99 -1.95 23.24
C TYR A 60 37.81 -1.50 24.43
N THR A 61 39.13 -1.59 24.29
CA THR A 61 40.09 -0.99 25.20
C THR A 61 40.95 0.01 24.41
N LEU A 62 40.93 1.29 24.83
CA LEU A 62 41.83 2.33 24.38
C LEU A 62 43.11 2.28 25.23
N LYS A 63 44.27 2.44 24.61
CA LYS A 63 45.56 2.62 25.24
C LYS A 63 46.18 3.93 24.74
N ALA A 64 46.48 4.84 25.63
CA ALA A 64 47.25 6.01 25.34
C ALA A 64 48.72 5.74 25.74
N VAL A 65 49.61 5.87 24.79
CA VAL A 65 51.06 5.69 24.98
C VAL A 65 51.71 7.07 24.84
N VAL A 66 52.40 7.49 25.89
CA VAL A 66 53.21 8.69 25.93
C VAL A 66 54.67 8.27 25.73
N GLU A 67 55.28 8.70 24.64
CA GLU A 67 56.66 8.37 24.34
C GLU A 67 57.65 9.02 25.31
N GLU A 68 58.79 8.40 25.54
CA GLU A 68 59.89 8.90 26.32
C GLU A 68 60.40 10.22 25.74
N THR A 69 60.82 11.13 26.62
CA THR A 69 61.51 12.39 26.25
C THR A 69 62.85 12.49 26.98
N ALA A 70 63.59 13.57 26.73
CA ALA A 70 64.87 13.78 27.40
C ALA A 70 64.71 13.89 28.94
N ASN A 71 63.55 14.26 29.43
CA ASN A 71 63.29 14.54 30.83
C ASN A 71 62.29 13.57 31.53
N TYR A 72 61.54 12.76 30.74
CA TYR A 72 60.52 11.90 31.25
C TYR A 72 60.59 10.51 30.64
N VAL A 73 60.40 9.49 31.44
CA VAL A 73 60.27 8.10 31.03
C VAL A 73 58.91 7.91 30.36
N GLY A 74 58.84 7.15 29.31
CA GLY A 74 57.60 6.80 28.64
C GLY A 74 56.60 6.07 29.57
N ALA A 75 55.33 6.29 29.34
CA ALA A 75 54.24 5.70 30.14
C ALA A 75 53.02 5.37 29.27
N SER A 76 52.16 4.48 29.75
CA SER A 76 50.89 4.19 29.10
C SER A 76 49.76 4.03 30.12
N VAL A 77 48.53 4.29 29.68
CA VAL A 77 47.30 4.12 30.45
C VAL A 77 46.23 3.53 29.54
N THR A 78 45.35 2.69 30.08
CA THR A 78 44.26 2.04 29.35
C THR A 78 42.89 2.46 29.87
N ARG A 79 41.89 2.46 28.99
CA ARG A 79 40.49 2.73 29.32
C ARG A 79 39.58 1.85 28.49
N GLY A 80 38.65 1.11 29.13
CA GLY A 80 37.56 0.44 28.45
C GLY A 80 36.53 1.46 27.97
N PHE A 81 36.01 1.29 26.77
CA PHE A 81 34.91 2.10 26.23
C PHE A 81 33.97 1.21 25.38
N LYS A 82 32.76 1.75 25.11
CA LYS A 82 31.75 1.08 24.32
C LYS A 82 31.31 1.97 23.16
N VAL A 83 31.22 1.38 21.97
CA VAL A 83 30.51 1.94 20.82
C VAL A 83 29.12 1.32 20.82
N LYS A 84 28.09 2.14 20.98
CA LYS A 84 26.69 1.72 20.93
C LYS A 84 26.22 1.58 19.50
N LYS A 85 25.24 0.72 19.25
CA LYS A 85 24.53 0.71 17.96
C LYS A 85 23.81 2.04 17.76
N ALA A 86 23.76 2.51 16.53
CA ALA A 86 22.95 3.65 16.15
C ALA A 86 21.48 3.22 16.05
N GLY A 87 20.57 4.04 16.57
CA GLY A 87 19.14 3.86 16.38
C GLY A 87 18.72 4.32 14.98
N ALA A 88 17.60 3.81 14.48
CA ALA A 88 16.94 4.40 13.33
C ALA A 88 16.55 5.86 13.68
N THR A 89 16.92 6.80 12.82
CA THR A 89 16.54 8.20 13.01
C THR A 89 15.04 8.35 12.72
N ASP A 90 14.26 8.80 13.69
CA ASP A 90 12.79 8.94 13.65
C ASP A 90 12.26 9.81 12.50
N SER A 91 13.12 10.60 11.86
CA SER A 91 12.70 11.57 10.82
C SER A 91 12.27 10.95 9.50
N HIS A 92 12.50 9.66 9.26
CA HIS A 92 12.23 8.99 7.98
C HIS A 92 11.52 7.63 8.13
N SER A 93 10.87 7.36 9.27
CA SER A 93 10.22 6.08 9.57
C SER A 93 8.95 5.84 8.72
N LYS A 94 9.05 6.04 7.41
CA LYS A 94 7.96 5.90 6.45
C LYS A 94 8.25 4.78 5.46
N VAL A 95 7.23 3.96 5.18
CA VAL A 95 7.21 3.05 4.04
C VAL A 95 6.61 3.78 2.86
N ASP A 96 7.34 3.82 1.76
CA ASP A 96 6.82 4.30 0.48
C ASP A 96 6.16 3.13 -0.25
N ILE A 97 4.91 3.34 -0.65
CA ILE A 97 4.11 2.37 -1.40
C ILE A 97 3.12 3.12 -2.28
N GLU A 98 3.02 2.72 -3.55
CA GLU A 98 2.03 3.26 -4.47
C GLU A 98 0.75 2.42 -4.42
N GLY A 99 -0.40 3.09 -4.23
CA GLY A 99 -1.71 2.45 -4.34
C GLY A 99 -2.06 2.06 -5.77
N TRP A 100 -3.10 1.24 -5.94
CA TRP A 100 -3.54 0.74 -7.26
C TRP A 100 -5.05 0.67 -7.36
N THR A 101 -5.55 0.36 -8.54
CA THR A 101 -6.97 0.05 -8.75
C THR A 101 -7.19 -1.45 -8.60
N TYR A 102 -8.33 -1.86 -8.05
CA TYR A 102 -8.71 -3.26 -7.91
C TYR A 102 -8.44 -4.06 -9.20
N GLY A 103 -7.73 -5.18 -9.06
CA GLY A 103 -7.32 -6.03 -10.18
C GLY A 103 -6.12 -5.54 -11.00
N SER A 104 -5.42 -4.46 -10.58
CA SER A 104 -4.24 -3.93 -11.29
C SER A 104 -2.94 -3.95 -10.47
N TYR A 105 -2.86 -4.80 -9.46
CA TYR A 105 -1.64 -4.95 -8.66
C TYR A 105 -0.46 -5.39 -9.52
N ASP A 106 0.64 -4.67 -9.44
CA ASP A 106 1.94 -5.02 -10.02
C ASP A 106 2.97 -5.16 -8.90
N GLY A 107 3.46 -6.38 -8.69
CA GLY A 107 4.39 -6.69 -7.62
C GLY A 107 5.75 -5.97 -7.68
N LYS A 108 6.08 -5.29 -8.79
CA LYS A 108 7.27 -4.44 -8.90
C LYS A 108 6.93 -2.98 -8.63
N LYS A 109 5.88 -2.47 -9.28
CA LYS A 109 5.45 -1.08 -9.18
C LYS A 109 4.88 -0.75 -7.79
N ASN A 110 4.07 -1.66 -7.25
CA ASN A 110 3.39 -1.48 -5.97
C ASN A 110 4.12 -2.12 -4.79
N ALA A 111 5.38 -2.59 -4.99
CA ALA A 111 6.18 -3.10 -3.89
C ALA A 111 6.47 -2.00 -2.85
N PRO A 112 6.31 -2.28 -1.56
CA PRO A 112 6.72 -1.34 -0.53
C PRO A 112 8.24 -1.18 -0.50
N SER A 113 8.70 0.01 -0.17
CA SER A 113 10.12 0.32 0.03
C SER A 113 10.33 1.26 1.21
N ILE A 114 11.54 1.27 1.73
CA ILE A 114 11.99 2.20 2.77
C ILE A 114 13.20 2.98 2.29
N ALA A 115 13.43 4.15 2.87
CA ALA A 115 14.63 4.92 2.59
C ALA A 115 15.90 4.16 3.01
N SER A 116 16.99 4.34 2.28
CA SER A 116 18.26 3.62 2.50
C SER A 116 18.91 3.93 3.86
N ASP A 117 18.65 5.11 4.42
CA ASP A 117 19.14 5.53 5.74
C ASP A 117 18.47 4.79 6.91
N LEU A 118 17.28 4.22 6.69
CA LEU A 118 16.62 3.33 7.65
C LEU A 118 17.20 1.92 7.67
N ASN A 119 17.90 1.53 6.62
CA ASN A 119 18.53 0.20 6.48
C ASN A 119 19.94 0.31 5.89
N PRO A 120 20.87 1.02 6.55
CA PRO A 120 22.19 1.33 5.97
C PRO A 120 23.04 0.09 5.68
N GLU A 121 22.81 -1.01 6.38
CA GLU A 121 23.53 -2.28 6.21
C GLU A 121 22.74 -3.32 5.40
N ASN A 122 21.69 -2.88 4.67
CA ASN A 122 20.92 -3.69 3.73
C ASN A 122 20.37 -5.01 4.29
N GLN A 123 19.80 -4.96 5.50
CA GLN A 123 19.14 -6.11 6.10
C GLN A 123 17.88 -6.47 5.30
N THR A 124 17.44 -7.73 5.37
CA THR A 124 16.19 -8.15 4.75
C THR A 124 15.00 -7.59 5.53
N VAL A 125 14.28 -6.65 4.93
CA VAL A 125 13.08 -6.03 5.51
C VAL A 125 11.88 -6.95 5.34
N GLN A 126 11.11 -7.11 6.40
CA GLN A 126 9.83 -7.81 6.37
C GLN A 126 8.68 -6.81 6.34
N TYR A 127 7.74 -7.00 5.42
CA TYR A 127 6.55 -6.16 5.28
C TYR A 127 5.31 -6.94 5.69
N THR A 128 4.47 -6.32 6.51
CA THR A 128 3.18 -6.88 6.96
C THR A 128 2.10 -5.84 6.73
N TYR A 129 0.94 -6.26 6.20
CA TYR A 129 -0.17 -5.39 5.84
C TYR A 129 -1.29 -5.45 6.87
N TYR A 130 -1.96 -4.31 7.08
CA TYR A 130 -2.97 -4.11 8.12
C TYR A 130 -4.18 -3.35 7.59
N THR A 131 -5.31 -3.52 8.27
CA THR A 131 -6.55 -2.79 7.97
C THR A 131 -6.73 -1.53 8.81
N ASP A 132 -5.86 -1.29 9.80
CA ASP A 132 -5.91 -0.13 10.69
C ASP A 132 -4.56 0.58 10.83
N GLY A 133 -4.61 1.90 11.09
CA GLY A 133 -3.40 2.74 11.19
C GLY A 133 -2.51 2.47 12.40
N ALA A 134 -3.02 1.79 13.42
CA ALA A 134 -2.23 1.35 14.57
C ALA A 134 -1.45 0.06 14.27
N CYS A 135 -1.66 -0.54 13.10
CA CYS A 135 -1.06 -1.81 12.68
C CYS A 135 -1.30 -2.94 13.69
N THR A 136 -2.54 -3.10 14.15
CA THR A 136 -2.95 -4.12 15.12
C THR A 136 -3.73 -5.26 14.47
N THR A 137 -4.52 -4.97 13.43
CA THR A 137 -5.36 -5.94 12.70
C THR A 137 -4.74 -6.22 11.34
N GLN A 138 -4.13 -7.39 11.19
CA GLN A 138 -3.54 -7.81 9.92
C GLN A 138 -4.61 -8.04 8.85
N THR A 139 -4.26 -7.83 7.60
CA THR A 139 -5.07 -8.25 6.45
C THR A 139 -5.29 -9.76 6.47
N SER A 140 -6.41 -10.20 5.90
CA SER A 140 -6.83 -11.61 5.87
C SER A 140 -7.48 -11.95 4.53
N THR A 141 -8.00 -13.14 4.39
CA THR A 141 -8.80 -13.56 3.22
C THR A 141 -10.03 -12.70 2.98
N GLU A 142 -10.58 -12.07 4.02
CA GLU A 142 -11.69 -11.10 3.89
C GLU A 142 -11.29 -9.85 3.09
N ASN A 143 -10.01 -9.48 3.13
CA ASN A 143 -9.43 -8.40 2.33
C ASN A 143 -8.85 -8.90 1.00
N GLY A 144 -9.04 -10.17 0.67
CA GLY A 144 -8.47 -10.83 -0.49
C GLY A 144 -6.97 -11.16 -0.37
N ALA A 145 -6.36 -11.03 0.80
CA ALA A 145 -4.98 -11.47 1.05
C ALA A 145 -4.89 -12.99 1.05
N GLU A 146 -3.79 -13.54 0.55
CA GLU A 146 -3.57 -15.00 0.50
C GLU A 146 -3.23 -15.57 1.89
N THR A 147 -2.60 -14.75 2.73
CA THR A 147 -2.21 -15.11 4.10
C THR A 147 -2.48 -13.94 5.03
N ALA A 148 -2.52 -14.19 6.34
CA ALA A 148 -2.57 -13.13 7.35
C ALA A 148 -1.38 -12.18 7.18
N GLY A 149 -1.65 -10.87 7.15
CA GLY A 149 -0.64 -9.83 6.91
C GLY A 149 -0.08 -9.78 5.49
N GLY A 150 -0.65 -10.52 4.54
CA GLY A 150 -0.29 -10.49 3.13
C GLY A 150 -0.85 -9.28 2.39
N VAL A 151 -0.46 -9.11 1.13
CA VAL A 151 -0.93 -8.01 0.26
C VAL A 151 -2.44 -8.10 0.07
N PRO A 152 -3.22 -7.08 0.44
CA PRO A 152 -4.66 -7.06 0.21
C PRO A 152 -4.97 -6.91 -1.29
N LYS A 153 -6.13 -7.45 -1.72
CA LYS A 153 -6.61 -7.34 -3.11
C LYS A 153 -7.86 -6.49 -3.24
N ASN A 154 -8.73 -6.49 -2.22
CA ASN A 154 -10.00 -5.76 -2.24
C ASN A 154 -9.79 -4.26 -2.14
N ALA A 155 -10.70 -3.48 -2.73
CA ALA A 155 -10.71 -2.03 -2.61
C ALA A 155 -10.82 -1.59 -1.16
N GLY A 156 -10.06 -0.55 -0.78
CA GLY A 156 -10.01 -0.04 0.59
C GLY A 156 -8.73 0.70 0.91
N THR A 157 -8.68 1.28 2.10
CA THR A 157 -7.47 1.90 2.66
C THR A 157 -6.75 0.90 3.55
N TYR A 158 -5.44 0.76 3.34
CA TYR A 158 -4.60 -0.20 4.04
C TYR A 158 -3.32 0.45 4.55
N TYR A 159 -2.68 -0.25 5.47
CA TYR A 159 -1.43 0.17 6.10
C TYR A 159 -0.39 -0.94 5.94
N VAL A 160 0.86 -0.56 5.82
CA VAL A 160 1.99 -1.48 5.74
C VAL A 160 3.00 -1.12 6.81
N LYS A 161 3.50 -2.12 7.51
CA LYS A 161 4.58 -1.98 8.50
C LYS A 161 5.80 -2.73 8.00
N ALA A 162 6.92 -2.03 7.90
CA ALA A 162 8.24 -2.60 7.69
C ALA A 162 8.87 -2.92 9.04
N GLN A 163 9.46 -4.10 9.16
CA GLN A 163 10.31 -4.52 10.27
C GLN A 163 11.73 -4.69 9.74
N ILE A 164 12.64 -3.91 10.26
CA ILE A 164 14.05 -3.87 9.89
C ILE A 164 14.81 -4.57 11.01
N PRO A 165 15.43 -5.75 10.77
CA PRO A 165 16.22 -6.43 11.78
C PRO A 165 17.42 -5.60 12.23
N GLU A 166 17.88 -5.81 13.46
CA GLU A 166 19.14 -5.23 13.89
C GLU A 166 20.31 -5.74 13.03
N SER A 167 21.33 -4.94 12.91
CA SER A 167 22.55 -5.24 12.18
C SER A 167 23.78 -5.12 13.08
N ALA A 168 24.98 -5.17 12.52
CA ALA A 168 26.21 -5.03 13.30
C ALA A 168 26.27 -3.70 14.03
N ASN A 169 25.86 -2.60 13.35
CA ASN A 169 26.03 -1.23 13.86
C ASN A 169 24.72 -0.49 14.12
N TYR A 170 23.57 -1.08 13.79
CA TYR A 170 22.27 -0.44 13.93
C TYR A 170 21.30 -1.31 14.72
N GLU A 171 20.49 -0.66 15.55
CA GLU A 171 19.39 -1.32 16.27
C GLU A 171 18.27 -1.70 15.29
N ALA A 172 17.40 -2.63 15.71
CA ALA A 172 16.19 -2.94 14.96
C ALA A 172 15.29 -1.71 14.86
N GLY A 173 14.63 -1.55 13.70
CA GLY A 173 13.74 -0.45 13.42
C GLY A 173 12.39 -0.87 12.85
N THR A 174 11.44 0.06 12.85
CA THR A 174 10.15 -0.11 12.17
C THR A 174 9.79 1.17 11.42
N ALA A 175 9.06 1.00 10.30
CA ALA A 175 8.46 2.09 9.55
C ALA A 175 7.04 1.72 9.15
N THR A 176 6.17 2.70 8.91
CA THR A 176 4.79 2.48 8.48
C THR A 176 4.46 3.31 7.25
N GLY A 177 3.53 2.82 6.44
CA GLY A 177 3.01 3.53 5.28
C GLY A 177 1.52 3.29 5.12
N THR A 178 0.86 4.16 4.35
CA THR A 178 -0.56 4.06 4.02
C THR A 178 -0.72 4.07 2.51
N PHE A 179 -1.65 3.26 2.00
CA PHE A 179 -1.99 3.24 0.58
C PHE A 179 -3.48 2.92 0.39
N GLU A 180 -3.96 3.16 -0.81
CA GLU A 180 -5.34 2.91 -1.20
C GLU A 180 -5.40 1.95 -2.38
N ILE A 181 -6.28 0.96 -2.29
CA ILE A 181 -6.75 0.19 -3.44
C ILE A 181 -8.08 0.80 -3.86
N LYS A 182 -8.07 1.51 -4.99
CA LYS A 182 -9.28 2.17 -5.51
C LYS A 182 -10.23 1.15 -6.12
N PRO A 183 -11.54 1.31 -5.95
CA PRO A 183 -12.51 0.51 -6.69
C PRO A 183 -12.30 0.63 -8.21
N ARG A 184 -12.49 -0.48 -8.93
CA ARG A 184 -12.44 -0.50 -10.39
C ARG A 184 -13.69 0.15 -10.97
N PRO A 185 -13.59 1.13 -11.88
CA PRO A 185 -14.75 1.69 -12.55
C PRO A 185 -15.49 0.59 -13.34
N ALA A 186 -16.76 0.34 -13.00
CA ALA A 186 -17.61 -0.61 -13.69
C ALA A 186 -18.04 -0.04 -15.03
N GLN A 187 -18.19 -0.92 -16.03
CA GLN A 187 -18.81 -0.63 -17.32
C GLN A 187 -20.01 -1.57 -17.48
N LEU A 188 -21.18 -1.01 -17.79
CA LEU A 188 -22.41 -1.76 -17.89
C LEU A 188 -22.80 -2.04 -19.35
N ASP A 189 -23.14 -3.30 -19.63
CA ASP A 189 -23.86 -3.68 -20.84
C ASP A 189 -25.33 -3.87 -20.49
N TRP A 190 -26.21 -3.16 -21.21
CA TRP A 190 -27.64 -3.24 -21.03
C TRP A 190 -28.25 -4.20 -22.07
N SER A 191 -29.27 -4.95 -21.64
CA SER A 191 -30.04 -5.78 -22.56
C SER A 191 -30.71 -4.92 -23.66
N SER A 192 -31.01 -5.53 -24.81
CA SER A 192 -31.55 -4.84 -25.98
C SER A 192 -32.75 -3.94 -25.67
N SER A 193 -32.75 -2.75 -26.23
CA SER A 193 -33.81 -1.74 -26.13
C SER A 193 -34.90 -1.89 -27.19
N ASP A 194 -34.81 -2.84 -28.13
CA ASP A 194 -35.78 -3.02 -29.22
C ASP A 194 -37.00 -3.83 -28.78
N LEU A 195 -37.72 -3.28 -27.81
CA LEU A 195 -38.94 -3.86 -27.29
C LEU A 195 -40.14 -3.31 -28.04
N THR A 196 -41.10 -4.22 -28.37
CA THR A 196 -42.37 -3.83 -28.98
C THR A 196 -43.53 -4.18 -28.07
N TYR A 197 -44.50 -3.31 -27.96
CA TYR A 197 -45.68 -3.49 -27.10
C TYR A 197 -46.37 -4.85 -27.40
N ASN A 198 -46.57 -5.59 -26.30
CA ASN A 198 -47.18 -6.93 -26.34
C ASN A 198 -48.25 -7.12 -25.23
N GLY A 199 -48.63 -6.06 -24.56
CA GLY A 199 -49.64 -6.07 -23.49
C GLY A 199 -49.12 -6.62 -22.14
N LYS A 200 -47.85 -7.02 -22.03
CA LYS A 200 -47.21 -7.55 -20.83
C LYS A 200 -46.12 -6.63 -20.35
N ASP A 201 -45.73 -6.78 -19.08
CA ASP A 201 -44.56 -6.11 -18.55
C ASP A 201 -43.28 -6.61 -19.25
N GLN A 202 -42.44 -5.68 -19.67
CA GLN A 202 -41.16 -5.92 -20.32
C GLN A 202 -40.06 -5.27 -19.49
N ARG A 203 -38.86 -5.83 -19.51
CA ARG A 203 -37.79 -5.44 -18.62
C ARG A 203 -36.46 -5.35 -19.36
N VAL A 204 -35.65 -4.34 -18.98
CA VAL A 204 -34.23 -4.26 -19.33
C VAL A 204 -33.40 -4.60 -18.11
N THR A 205 -32.25 -5.23 -18.33
CA THR A 205 -31.27 -5.61 -17.31
C THR A 205 -29.88 -5.16 -17.72
N ALA A 206 -29.00 -4.97 -16.76
CA ALA A 206 -27.60 -4.66 -16.98
C ALA A 206 -26.70 -5.79 -16.48
N GLU A 207 -25.52 -5.90 -17.06
CA GLU A 207 -24.44 -6.77 -16.63
C GLU A 207 -23.14 -5.98 -16.60
N VAL A 208 -22.20 -6.31 -15.69
CA VAL A 208 -20.90 -5.66 -15.62
C VAL A 208 -19.97 -6.28 -16.65
N ARG A 209 -19.70 -5.54 -17.76
CA ARG A 209 -18.91 -6.00 -18.88
C ARG A 209 -17.43 -6.24 -18.57
N ASN A 210 -16.85 -5.40 -17.73
CA ASN A 210 -15.42 -5.44 -17.39
C ASN A 210 -15.13 -6.13 -16.04
N ALA A 211 -15.99 -7.06 -15.63
CA ALA A 211 -15.82 -7.90 -14.45
C ALA A 211 -14.52 -8.70 -14.54
N LEU A 212 -13.81 -8.83 -13.42
CA LEU A 212 -12.70 -9.78 -13.33
C LEU A 212 -13.25 -11.19 -13.12
N SER A 213 -12.46 -12.17 -13.55
CA SER A 213 -12.85 -13.58 -13.40
C SER A 213 -13.07 -13.95 -11.94
N GLY A 214 -14.26 -14.49 -11.63
CA GLY A 214 -14.67 -14.89 -10.29
C GLY A 214 -15.44 -13.82 -9.51
N ASP A 215 -15.53 -12.58 -10.01
CA ASP A 215 -16.33 -11.56 -9.36
C ASP A 215 -17.82 -11.75 -9.62
N GLY A 216 -18.62 -11.63 -8.54
CA GLY A 216 -20.08 -11.68 -8.60
C GLY A 216 -20.70 -10.30 -8.38
N PHE A 217 -21.89 -10.10 -8.95
CA PHE A 217 -22.65 -8.85 -8.84
C PHE A 217 -24.12 -9.13 -8.50
N THR A 218 -24.70 -8.24 -7.68
CA THR A 218 -26.14 -8.24 -7.38
C THR A 218 -26.65 -6.83 -7.62
N LEU A 219 -27.08 -6.55 -8.87
CA LEU A 219 -27.46 -5.21 -9.27
C LEU A 219 -28.81 -4.80 -8.65
N ALA A 220 -28.81 -3.64 -7.99
CA ALA A 220 -30.02 -2.97 -7.55
C ALA A 220 -30.39 -1.84 -8.50
N TYR A 221 -31.70 -1.71 -8.78
CA TYR A 221 -32.23 -0.70 -9.70
C TYR A 221 -33.06 0.32 -8.93
N GLU A 222 -32.94 1.58 -9.34
CA GLU A 222 -33.83 2.65 -8.89
C GLU A 222 -35.26 2.38 -9.41
N THR A 223 -36.25 2.60 -8.54
CA THR A 223 -37.68 2.43 -8.89
C THR A 223 -38.48 3.64 -8.39
N ASN A 224 -38.66 4.61 -9.28
CA ASN A 224 -39.44 5.82 -9.01
C ASN A 224 -40.08 6.34 -10.30
N GLU A 225 -40.72 7.53 -10.28
CA GLU A 225 -41.35 8.12 -11.45
C GLU A 225 -40.38 8.43 -12.59
N ALA A 226 -39.10 8.72 -12.26
CA ALA A 226 -38.06 9.07 -13.24
C ALA A 226 -37.33 7.84 -13.80
N TYR A 227 -37.23 6.76 -13.01
CA TYR A 227 -36.44 5.58 -13.35
C TYR A 227 -37.22 4.29 -13.12
N THR A 228 -37.23 3.43 -14.11
CA THR A 228 -37.73 2.06 -13.99
C THR A 228 -37.06 1.16 -15.03
N ASN A 229 -36.68 -0.03 -14.66
CA ASN A 229 -36.21 -1.05 -15.59
C ASN A 229 -37.33 -1.98 -16.09
N THR A 230 -38.60 -1.71 -15.69
CA THR A 230 -39.77 -2.47 -16.10
C THR A 230 -40.81 -1.51 -16.65
N GLY A 231 -41.39 -1.82 -17.83
CA GLY A 231 -42.43 -1.01 -18.44
C GLY A 231 -43.46 -1.88 -19.14
N LYS A 232 -44.69 -1.37 -19.32
CA LYS A 232 -45.78 -2.07 -19.99
C LYS A 232 -46.26 -1.32 -21.21
N ASN A 233 -46.31 0.00 -21.17
CA ASN A 233 -46.87 0.84 -22.21
C ASN A 233 -45.83 1.21 -23.27
N ALA A 234 -46.28 1.45 -24.51
CA ALA A 234 -45.43 1.96 -25.58
C ALA A 234 -45.02 3.41 -25.32
N GLN A 235 -43.84 3.61 -24.75
CA GLN A 235 -43.22 4.93 -24.44
C GLN A 235 -41.73 4.77 -24.17
N LYS A 236 -41.07 5.91 -23.96
CA LYS A 236 -39.68 5.98 -23.54
C LYS A 236 -39.56 5.88 -22.01
N TYR A 237 -38.57 5.18 -21.57
CA TYR A 237 -38.23 4.97 -20.15
C TYR A 237 -36.76 5.25 -19.90
N LYS A 238 -36.40 5.43 -18.62
CA LYS A 238 -35.01 5.41 -18.15
C LYS A 238 -34.87 4.36 -17.06
N ALA A 239 -33.81 3.58 -17.11
CA ALA A 239 -33.40 2.68 -16.03
C ALA A 239 -32.14 3.23 -15.37
N LYS A 240 -31.97 2.98 -14.07
CA LYS A 240 -30.76 3.36 -13.33
C LYS A 240 -30.36 2.23 -12.39
N VAL A 241 -29.08 1.81 -12.46
CA VAL A 241 -28.47 0.94 -11.46
C VAL A 241 -27.95 1.82 -10.33
N ILE A 242 -28.27 1.50 -9.10
CA ILE A 242 -27.88 2.27 -7.89
C ILE A 242 -26.87 1.55 -7.03
N ASP A 243 -26.74 0.22 -7.17
CA ASP A 243 -25.77 -0.59 -6.45
C ASP A 243 -25.35 -1.77 -7.32
N LEU A 244 -24.07 -2.10 -7.27
CA LEU A 244 -23.48 -3.26 -7.97
C LEU A 244 -23.44 -4.51 -7.08
N GLY A 245 -23.65 -4.38 -5.76
CA GLY A 245 -23.48 -5.46 -4.80
C GLY A 245 -22.02 -5.95 -4.66
N ASN A 246 -21.04 -5.16 -5.13
CA ASN A 246 -19.62 -5.49 -5.07
C ASN A 246 -18.80 -4.22 -4.82
N ALA A 247 -18.29 -4.06 -3.60
CA ALA A 247 -17.55 -2.89 -3.16
C ALA A 247 -16.19 -2.70 -3.86
N ASN A 248 -15.69 -3.71 -4.57
CA ASN A 248 -14.47 -3.61 -5.37
C ASN A 248 -14.66 -2.83 -6.68
N TYR A 249 -15.92 -2.48 -6.98
CA TYR A 249 -16.26 -1.70 -8.18
C TYR A 249 -16.96 -0.40 -7.80
N SER A 250 -16.73 0.62 -8.61
CA SER A 250 -17.42 1.91 -8.53
C SER A 250 -18.29 2.13 -9.76
N LEU A 251 -19.41 2.80 -9.58
CA LEU A 251 -20.36 3.10 -10.65
C LEU A 251 -20.46 4.62 -10.80
N SER A 252 -20.20 5.12 -12.01
CA SER A 252 -20.39 6.53 -12.34
C SER A 252 -21.86 6.83 -12.65
N GLU A 253 -22.28 8.08 -12.52
CA GLU A 253 -23.64 8.49 -12.89
C GLU A 253 -23.92 8.25 -14.37
N GLU A 254 -22.95 8.52 -15.24
CA GLU A 254 -23.05 8.30 -16.67
C GLU A 254 -23.31 6.84 -17.02
N GLU A 255 -22.53 5.94 -16.43
CA GLU A 255 -22.62 4.50 -16.70
C GLU A 255 -23.87 3.87 -16.08
N SER A 256 -24.38 4.48 -15.00
CA SER A 256 -25.52 3.95 -14.22
C SER A 256 -26.87 4.07 -14.93
N VAL A 257 -27.02 5.02 -15.87
CA VAL A 257 -28.30 5.39 -16.46
C VAL A 257 -28.41 4.93 -17.90
N TYR A 258 -29.54 4.32 -18.22
CA TYR A 258 -29.87 3.83 -19.56
C TYR A 258 -31.23 4.28 -20.01
N SER A 259 -31.33 4.78 -21.26
CA SER A 259 -32.59 5.15 -21.90
C SER A 259 -33.08 4.00 -22.79
N TRP A 260 -34.33 3.58 -22.59
CA TRP A 260 -34.93 2.48 -23.35
C TRP A 260 -36.34 2.79 -23.76
N GLU A 261 -36.93 2.04 -24.68
CA GLU A 261 -38.21 2.32 -25.26
C GLU A 261 -38.98 1.02 -25.54
N ILE A 262 -40.29 1.03 -25.28
CA ILE A 262 -41.22 0.08 -25.86
C ILE A 262 -41.87 0.76 -27.04
N LYS A 263 -41.61 0.27 -28.25
CA LYS A 263 -42.20 0.75 -29.51
C LYS A 263 -43.66 0.32 -29.63
N LYS A 264 -44.47 1.10 -30.37
CA LYS A 264 -45.85 0.71 -30.67
C LYS A 264 -45.87 -0.55 -31.49
N ALA A 265 -46.77 -1.46 -31.17
CA ALA A 265 -47.01 -2.65 -32.02
C ALA A 265 -47.68 -2.24 -33.34
N PRO A 266 -47.28 -2.84 -34.47
CA PRO A 266 -48.02 -2.65 -35.74
C PRO A 266 -49.39 -3.28 -35.64
N VAL A 267 -50.36 -2.62 -36.22
CA VAL A 267 -51.73 -3.14 -36.39
C VAL A 267 -51.91 -3.56 -37.83
N THR A 268 -52.26 -4.83 -38.07
CA THR A 268 -52.65 -5.32 -39.37
C THR A 268 -54.16 -5.41 -39.43
N LEU A 269 -54.73 -4.58 -40.28
CA LEU A 269 -56.19 -4.55 -40.48
C LEU A 269 -56.57 -5.30 -41.73
N THR A 270 -57.60 -6.12 -41.63
CA THR A 270 -58.21 -6.80 -42.76
C THR A 270 -59.69 -6.36 -42.86
N VAL A 271 -60.08 -5.88 -44.02
CA VAL A 271 -61.43 -5.54 -44.29
C VAL A 271 -62.13 -6.80 -44.83
N VAL A 272 -63.16 -7.21 -44.17
CA VAL A 272 -64.01 -8.33 -44.64
C VAL A 272 -65.39 -7.75 -45.11
N LEU A 273 -65.70 -8.01 -46.33
CA LEU A 273 -67.00 -7.65 -46.89
C LEU A 273 -67.68 -8.94 -47.28
N ASP A 274 -68.87 -9.21 -46.69
CA ASP A 274 -69.68 -10.36 -47.09
C ASP A 274 -70.36 -10.08 -48.42
N GLU A 275 -70.69 -11.14 -49.16
CA GLU A 275 -71.47 -11.04 -50.38
C GLU A 275 -72.85 -10.41 -50.05
N PHE A 276 -73.33 -9.49 -50.86
CA PHE A 276 -74.60 -8.83 -50.67
C PHE A 276 -75.32 -8.69 -52.01
N THR A 277 -76.68 -8.69 -51.95
CA THR A 277 -77.56 -8.60 -53.13
C THR A 277 -77.83 -7.14 -53.53
N TYR A 278 -78.06 -6.85 -54.78
CA TYR A 278 -78.41 -5.51 -55.24
C TYR A 278 -79.60 -4.94 -54.45
N GLY A 279 -79.42 -3.77 -53.83
CA GLY A 279 -80.40 -3.12 -52.97
C GLY A 279 -80.28 -3.42 -51.51
N GLU A 280 -79.43 -4.33 -51.10
CA GLU A 280 -79.09 -4.57 -49.68
C GLU A 280 -77.94 -3.67 -49.27
N GLN A 281 -77.89 -3.34 -47.96
CA GLN A 281 -76.75 -2.60 -47.40
C GLN A 281 -75.61 -3.58 -47.03
N PRO A 282 -74.41 -3.37 -47.61
CA PRO A 282 -73.28 -4.21 -47.29
C PRO A 282 -72.85 -4.02 -45.80
N VAL A 283 -72.49 -5.11 -45.16
CA VAL A 283 -71.89 -5.10 -43.82
C VAL A 283 -70.37 -5.21 -43.98
N ILE A 284 -69.68 -4.12 -43.66
CA ILE A 284 -68.22 -4.07 -43.63
C ILE A 284 -67.77 -4.42 -42.23
N LYS A 285 -66.93 -5.46 -42.13
CA LYS A 285 -66.29 -5.87 -40.87
C LYS A 285 -64.80 -5.56 -40.94
N LEU A 286 -64.27 -4.95 -39.88
CA LEU A 286 -62.84 -4.72 -39.70
C LEU A 286 -62.31 -5.77 -38.74
N GLN A 287 -61.34 -6.57 -39.19
CA GLN A 287 -60.63 -7.54 -38.34
C GLN A 287 -59.23 -7.06 -38.07
N GLY A 288 -58.70 -7.39 -36.90
CA GLY A 288 -57.35 -7.00 -36.44
C GLY A 288 -57.26 -5.63 -35.75
N ALA A 289 -58.38 -4.95 -35.46
CA ALA A 289 -58.37 -3.79 -34.61
C ALA A 289 -58.06 -4.19 -33.15
N PRO A 290 -57.21 -3.42 -32.40
CA PRO A 290 -56.86 -3.73 -31.04
C PRO A 290 -58.04 -3.61 -30.08
#